data_7fa7f28adb8351e073ae89edad0e0cdf
#
_entry.id   7fa7f28adb8351e073ae89edad0e0cdf
#
_cell.length_a   1.000
_cell.length_b   1.000
_cell.length_c   1.000
_cell.angle_alpha   90.00
_cell.angle_beta   90.00
_cell.angle_gamma   90.00
#
_symmetry.space_group_name_H-M   'P 1'
#
loop_
_entity.id
_entity.type
_entity.pdbx_description
1 polymer ?
#
loop_
_entity_poly.entity_id
_entity_poly.type
_entity_poly.pdbx_seq_one_letter_code
_entity_poly.pdbx_strand_id
1 'polypeptide(L)'
;MSNNNIPERKDVPSSDKWDLTTLFKSDDDWEKALAEILPDAEAVETYKGKLGQSKETLLEALKLYEKLWKNAELVSNYAGLQKTADESDSAAADREGRASMACSQASAKLSFFETELLSLPDEKINSWKIQPEFADYKIFLEKLLFLKPHILSEKEEKILALQSEASQTAENTFSLLTNVDLSFGTLDVNGSKMPLTQSTWSVFMENQDRELRKKAYNQFYTAFEQHQHTLASLYAGSVNQDVFEMRARGYSSSLEKALYKDKVPLSVYHNLIETVHKNLPALHKFYALRKKILKVDELRHYDVYVPLVKSVEMHTTYDQAVELCREALAPLGNDYTDILCNGLKNGWVDRYENKGKRSGAFSSGAYTGYPYILLNYKETNIRDVFTMIHEGGHSMHSWYSSKNNPYLQYGYTIFEAEVASTFNEELLFRHLLNTAQTQEIKAYLLAMRANDILATLYRQTMFAEFELKTHELVENGTPLSAEVLRKTYRNLLELYFGPEMHFEKNSDMEGLRIPHFYTAFYVYKYATGISAALALAQKVTQGGEKEKADYFAFLKSGGSRYPIESLAVAGVDMSKPQPIQAALDIFANLVEQLEKISGIC
;
A
#
# COMPACT_ATOMS: atom_id res chain seq x y z
N MET A 1 23.17 3.49 30.99
CA MET A 1 23.57 2.92 29.68
C MET A 1 23.21 1.46 29.73
N SER A 2 21.99 1.11 29.32
CA SER A 2 21.59 -0.29 29.14
C SER A 2 22.28 -0.80 27.88
N ASN A 3 23.00 -1.92 27.99
CA ASN A 3 23.51 -2.67 26.84
C ASN A 3 22.31 -3.13 26.01
N ASN A 4 21.86 -2.33 25.06
CA ASN A 4 20.89 -2.73 24.05
C ASN A 4 21.59 -3.66 23.05
N ASN A 5 21.89 -4.87 23.49
CA ASN A 5 22.33 -5.91 22.58
C ASN A 5 21.06 -6.49 21.94
N ILE A 6 20.83 -6.19 20.65
CA ILE A 6 19.74 -6.80 19.88
C ILE A 6 19.92 -8.33 19.97
N PRO A 7 18.89 -9.10 20.41
CA PRO A 7 19.02 -10.53 20.63
C PRO A 7 19.20 -11.28 19.30
N GLU A 8 19.88 -12.43 19.35
CA GLU A 8 19.85 -13.39 18.27
C GLU A 8 18.47 -14.03 18.15
N ARG A 9 18.04 -14.45 16.96
CA ARG A 9 16.71 -15.07 16.76
C ARG A 9 16.43 -16.23 17.70
N LYS A 10 17.42 -17.07 17.99
CA LYS A 10 17.30 -18.22 18.89
C LYS A 10 16.99 -17.84 20.33
N ASP A 11 17.43 -16.64 20.75
CA ASP A 11 17.29 -16.15 22.13
C ASP A 11 15.98 -15.40 22.37
N VAL A 12 15.20 -15.11 21.31
CA VAL A 12 13.87 -14.50 21.43
C VAL A 12 12.91 -15.50 22.08
N PRO A 13 12.14 -15.10 23.12
CA PRO A 13 11.13 -15.96 23.74
C PRO A 13 10.09 -16.46 22.74
N SER A 14 9.59 -17.69 22.94
CA SER A 14 8.54 -18.23 22.06
C SER A 14 7.24 -17.45 22.12
N SER A 15 6.93 -16.81 23.26
CA SER A 15 5.78 -15.92 23.44
C SER A 15 5.81 -14.68 22.54
N ASP A 16 7.01 -14.28 22.08
CA ASP A 16 7.22 -13.09 21.27
C ASP A 16 7.41 -13.42 19.77
N LYS A 17 7.29 -14.69 19.42
CA LYS A 17 7.34 -15.21 18.05
C LYS A 17 5.96 -15.62 17.57
N TRP A 18 5.75 -15.54 16.28
CA TRP A 18 4.58 -16.14 15.64
C TRP A 18 4.63 -17.68 15.69
N ASP A 19 3.44 -18.30 15.67
CA ASP A 19 3.29 -19.76 15.64
C ASP A 19 3.00 -20.24 14.22
N LEU A 20 4.04 -20.66 13.50
CA LEU A 20 3.93 -21.15 12.13
C LEU A 20 3.38 -22.59 12.03
N THR A 21 3.11 -23.26 13.15
CA THR A 21 2.59 -24.64 13.14
C THR A 21 1.18 -24.75 12.57
N THR A 22 0.48 -23.62 12.41
CA THR A 22 -0.82 -23.57 11.71
C THR A 22 -0.69 -23.65 10.18
N LEU A 23 0.52 -23.44 9.64
CA LEU A 23 0.84 -23.67 8.22
C LEU A 23 1.41 -25.07 8.03
N PHE A 24 2.54 -25.37 8.68
CA PHE A 24 3.15 -26.70 8.69
C PHE A 24 3.63 -27.05 10.10
N LYS A 25 3.36 -28.29 10.53
CA LYS A 25 3.77 -28.77 11.86
C LYS A 25 5.28 -28.99 11.98
N SER A 26 5.94 -29.21 10.85
CA SER A 26 7.38 -29.43 10.77
C SER A 26 7.93 -29.01 9.41
N ASP A 27 9.26 -28.82 9.33
CA ASP A 27 9.96 -28.61 8.05
C ASP A 27 9.81 -29.83 7.12
N ASP A 28 9.72 -31.06 7.67
CA ASP A 28 9.46 -32.27 6.87
C ASP A 28 8.10 -32.26 6.18
N ASP A 29 7.06 -31.70 6.82
CA ASP A 29 5.75 -31.55 6.19
C ASP A 29 5.76 -30.47 5.11
N TRP A 30 6.53 -29.42 5.31
CA TRP A 30 6.77 -28.41 4.29
C TRP A 30 7.53 -28.99 3.08
N GLU A 31 8.57 -29.81 3.30
CA GLU A 31 9.32 -30.49 2.22
C GLU A 31 8.40 -31.37 1.35
N LYS A 32 7.48 -32.11 1.96
CA LYS A 32 6.48 -32.91 1.22
C LYS A 32 5.59 -32.03 0.37
N ALA A 33 5.08 -30.93 0.96
CA ALA A 33 4.21 -30.00 0.26
C ALA A 33 4.92 -29.29 -0.90
N LEU A 34 6.19 -28.88 -0.72
CA LEU A 34 7.03 -28.35 -1.78
C LEU A 34 7.18 -29.35 -2.94
N ALA A 35 7.45 -30.62 -2.63
CA ALA A 35 7.63 -31.67 -3.61
C ALA A 35 6.37 -31.97 -4.44
N GLU A 36 5.17 -31.61 -3.95
CA GLU A 36 3.91 -31.80 -4.69
C GLU A 36 3.62 -30.70 -5.72
N ILE A 37 4.27 -29.51 -5.63
CA ILE A 37 3.96 -28.36 -6.52
C ILE A 37 4.13 -28.72 -8.01
N LEU A 38 5.26 -29.30 -8.40
CA LEU A 38 5.52 -29.63 -9.81
C LEU A 38 4.65 -30.79 -10.32
N PRO A 39 4.49 -31.91 -9.60
CA PRO A 39 3.52 -32.94 -9.98
C PRO A 39 2.08 -32.43 -10.14
N ASP A 40 1.62 -31.55 -9.23
CA ASP A 40 0.30 -30.94 -9.36
C ASP A 40 0.21 -30.03 -10.60
N ALA A 41 1.25 -29.25 -10.90
CA ALA A 41 1.31 -28.43 -12.12
C ALA A 41 1.30 -29.32 -13.40
N GLU A 42 2.00 -30.44 -13.39
CA GLU A 42 1.97 -31.43 -14.48
C GLU A 42 0.57 -32.03 -14.66
N ALA A 43 -0.13 -32.33 -13.57
CA ALA A 43 -1.51 -32.81 -13.62
C ALA A 43 -2.44 -31.80 -14.30
N VAL A 44 -2.33 -30.50 -13.97
CA VAL A 44 -3.10 -29.42 -14.64
C VAL A 44 -2.68 -29.30 -16.12
N GLU A 45 -1.39 -29.40 -16.43
CA GLU A 45 -0.87 -29.31 -17.81
C GLU A 45 -1.46 -30.37 -18.73
N THR A 46 -1.88 -31.53 -18.21
CA THR A 46 -2.56 -32.58 -19.01
C THR A 46 -3.87 -32.12 -19.65
N TYR A 47 -4.46 -31.03 -19.15
CA TYR A 47 -5.68 -30.40 -19.68
C TYR A 47 -5.42 -29.38 -20.79
N LYS A 48 -4.18 -29.11 -21.14
CA LYS A 48 -3.82 -28.19 -22.23
C LYS A 48 -4.47 -28.62 -23.55
N GLY A 49 -5.16 -27.69 -24.19
CA GLY A 49 -5.96 -27.93 -25.41
C GLY A 49 -7.28 -28.67 -25.17
N LYS A 50 -7.69 -28.86 -23.91
CA LYS A 50 -8.89 -29.62 -23.55
C LYS A 50 -9.89 -28.83 -22.70
N LEU A 51 -9.55 -27.63 -22.19
CA LEU A 51 -10.40 -26.86 -21.27
C LEU A 51 -11.78 -26.55 -21.87
N GLY A 52 -11.85 -26.46 -23.18
CA GLY A 52 -13.10 -26.25 -23.91
C GLY A 52 -13.85 -27.53 -24.29
N GLN A 53 -13.41 -28.74 -23.97
CA GLN A 53 -14.06 -29.98 -24.45
C GLN A 53 -15.45 -30.19 -23.84
N SER A 54 -15.53 -30.10 -22.49
CA SER A 54 -16.79 -30.17 -21.75
C SER A 54 -16.71 -29.38 -20.47
N LYS A 55 -17.85 -29.10 -19.82
CA LYS A 55 -17.91 -28.43 -18.54
C LYS A 55 -17.26 -29.27 -17.41
N GLU A 56 -17.40 -30.59 -17.48
CA GLU A 56 -16.79 -31.53 -16.55
C GLU A 56 -15.25 -31.43 -16.61
N THR A 57 -14.70 -31.43 -17.85
CA THR A 57 -13.26 -31.28 -18.09
C THR A 57 -12.72 -29.96 -17.51
N LEU A 58 -13.43 -28.86 -17.74
CA LEU A 58 -13.05 -27.56 -17.16
C LEU A 58 -13.13 -27.57 -15.65
N LEU A 59 -14.18 -28.13 -15.05
CA LEU A 59 -14.36 -28.20 -13.62
C LEU A 59 -13.24 -29.02 -12.93
N GLU A 60 -12.85 -30.14 -13.52
CA GLU A 60 -11.72 -30.94 -13.02
C GLU A 60 -10.41 -30.17 -13.08
N ALA A 61 -10.14 -29.50 -14.21
CA ALA A 61 -8.95 -28.66 -14.36
C ALA A 61 -8.92 -27.52 -13.34
N LEU A 62 -10.04 -26.82 -13.10
CA LEU A 62 -10.15 -25.76 -12.10
C LEU A 62 -9.90 -26.26 -10.67
N LYS A 63 -10.38 -27.45 -10.31
CA LYS A 63 -10.11 -28.05 -9.00
C LYS A 63 -8.64 -28.38 -8.79
N LEU A 64 -7.97 -28.90 -9.81
CA LEU A 64 -6.52 -29.15 -9.75
C LEU A 64 -5.72 -27.85 -9.71
N TYR A 65 -6.12 -26.84 -10.48
CA TYR A 65 -5.53 -25.50 -10.45
C TYR A 65 -5.65 -24.87 -9.06
N GLU A 66 -6.82 -24.94 -8.45
CA GLU A 66 -7.05 -24.46 -7.08
C GLU A 66 -6.20 -25.23 -6.06
N LYS A 67 -6.14 -26.57 -6.14
CA LYS A 67 -5.32 -27.39 -5.23
C LYS A 67 -3.85 -26.98 -5.29
N LEU A 68 -3.31 -26.85 -6.49
CA LEU A 68 -1.93 -26.46 -6.72
C LEU A 68 -1.63 -25.11 -6.06
N TRP A 69 -2.43 -24.08 -6.35
CA TRP A 69 -2.13 -22.73 -5.88
C TRP A 69 -2.37 -22.56 -4.38
N LYS A 70 -3.32 -23.29 -3.78
CA LYS A 70 -3.45 -23.37 -2.33
C LYS A 70 -2.19 -23.93 -1.65
N ASN A 71 -1.64 -25.01 -2.21
CA ASN A 71 -0.42 -25.61 -1.71
C ASN A 71 0.79 -24.67 -1.90
N ALA A 72 0.94 -24.10 -3.10
CA ALA A 72 2.02 -23.18 -3.43
C ALA A 72 2.01 -21.92 -2.52
N GLU A 73 0.83 -21.40 -2.20
CA GLU A 73 0.66 -20.27 -1.28
C GLU A 73 1.12 -20.61 0.14
N LEU A 74 0.71 -21.77 0.68
CA LEU A 74 1.13 -22.24 1.99
C LEU A 74 2.65 -22.42 2.07
N VAL A 75 3.23 -23.07 1.06
CA VAL A 75 4.68 -23.33 0.95
C VAL A 75 5.46 -22.01 0.91
N SER A 76 5.02 -21.07 0.08
CA SER A 76 5.66 -19.77 -0.07
C SER A 76 5.53 -18.90 1.18
N ASN A 77 4.35 -18.89 1.81
CA ASN A 77 4.09 -18.09 3.00
C ASN A 77 4.94 -18.56 4.19
N TYR A 78 5.00 -19.88 4.43
CA TYR A 78 5.85 -20.45 5.49
C TYR A 78 7.33 -20.10 5.32
N ALA A 79 7.87 -20.32 4.12
CA ALA A 79 9.28 -20.04 3.83
C ALA A 79 9.60 -18.54 3.94
N GLY A 80 8.72 -17.67 3.40
CA GLY A 80 8.86 -16.22 3.47
C GLY A 80 8.83 -15.68 4.90
N LEU A 81 7.91 -16.18 5.74
CA LEU A 81 7.83 -15.79 7.15
C LEU A 81 9.08 -16.20 7.93
N GLN A 82 9.60 -17.41 7.72
CA GLN A 82 10.85 -17.82 8.37
C GLN A 82 12.02 -16.92 7.97
N LYS A 83 12.19 -16.63 6.68
CA LYS A 83 13.26 -15.76 6.18
C LYS A 83 13.13 -14.33 6.72
N THR A 84 11.93 -13.76 6.77
CA THR A 84 11.74 -12.39 7.29
C THR A 84 12.00 -12.25 8.77
N ALA A 85 11.86 -13.33 9.54
CA ALA A 85 12.18 -13.37 10.97
C ALA A 85 13.71 -13.37 11.24
N ASP A 86 14.50 -13.87 10.30
CA ASP A 86 15.97 -13.81 10.30
C ASP A 86 16.51 -13.96 8.87
N GLU A 87 16.81 -12.85 8.22
CA GLU A 87 17.36 -12.85 6.84
C GLU A 87 18.82 -13.38 6.76
N SER A 88 19.48 -13.56 7.91
CA SER A 88 20.81 -14.17 7.99
C SER A 88 20.78 -15.70 8.08
N ASP A 89 19.60 -16.30 8.29
CA ASP A 89 19.41 -17.76 8.31
C ASP A 89 19.48 -18.32 6.88
N SER A 90 20.61 -18.99 6.58
CA SER A 90 20.82 -19.60 5.27
C SER A 90 19.85 -20.73 4.93
N ALA A 91 19.34 -21.46 5.93
CA ALA A 91 18.36 -22.52 5.72
C ALA A 91 16.96 -21.93 5.36
N ALA A 92 16.58 -20.82 6.00
CA ALA A 92 15.35 -20.10 5.65
C ALA A 92 15.46 -19.46 4.25
N ALA A 93 16.63 -18.90 3.89
CA ALA A 93 16.88 -18.35 2.56
C ALA A 93 16.85 -19.44 1.47
N ASP A 94 17.39 -20.63 1.74
CA ASP A 94 17.32 -21.79 0.84
C ASP A 94 15.87 -22.23 0.63
N ARG A 95 15.07 -22.38 1.70
CA ARG A 95 13.64 -22.73 1.60
C ARG A 95 12.88 -21.74 0.72
N GLU A 96 13.05 -20.45 0.95
CA GLU A 96 12.36 -19.40 0.18
C GLU A 96 12.79 -19.44 -1.29
N GLY A 97 14.09 -19.62 -1.57
CA GLY A 97 14.59 -19.76 -2.93
C GLY A 97 14.01 -20.99 -3.67
N ARG A 98 13.92 -22.14 -2.99
CA ARG A 98 13.34 -23.36 -3.56
C ARG A 98 11.83 -23.23 -3.79
N ALA A 99 11.10 -22.62 -2.85
CA ALA A 99 9.67 -22.33 -3.01
C ALA A 99 9.42 -21.40 -4.21
N SER A 100 10.19 -20.31 -4.32
CA SER A 100 10.10 -19.36 -5.43
C SER A 100 10.40 -20.03 -6.77
N MET A 101 11.40 -20.87 -6.85
CA MET A 101 11.75 -21.62 -8.06
C MET A 101 10.63 -22.60 -8.47
N ALA A 102 10.09 -23.38 -7.52
CA ALA A 102 9.01 -24.32 -7.78
C ALA A 102 7.73 -23.58 -8.29
N CYS A 103 7.36 -22.47 -7.65
CA CYS A 103 6.24 -21.64 -8.07
C CYS A 103 6.45 -21.04 -9.48
N SER A 104 7.67 -20.57 -9.78
CA SER A 104 8.01 -20.04 -11.12
C SER A 104 7.90 -21.11 -12.20
N GLN A 105 8.38 -22.33 -11.93
CA GLN A 105 8.28 -23.46 -12.87
C GLN A 105 6.81 -23.89 -13.06
N ALA A 106 6.01 -23.94 -11.98
CA ALA A 106 4.58 -24.21 -12.06
C ALA A 106 3.85 -23.14 -12.89
N SER A 107 4.12 -21.85 -12.64
CA SER A 107 3.55 -20.74 -13.42
C SER A 107 3.87 -20.86 -14.91
N ALA A 108 5.13 -21.21 -15.26
CA ALA A 108 5.52 -21.41 -16.65
C ALA A 108 4.74 -22.55 -17.33
N LYS A 109 4.55 -23.69 -16.64
CA LYS A 109 3.75 -24.80 -17.12
C LYS A 109 2.27 -24.42 -17.33
N LEU A 110 1.73 -23.55 -16.47
CA LEU A 110 0.32 -23.14 -16.48
C LEU A 110 0.02 -21.88 -17.30
N SER A 111 1.01 -21.32 -17.98
CA SER A 111 0.82 -20.12 -18.82
C SER A 111 -0.27 -20.25 -19.89
N PHE A 112 -0.59 -21.49 -20.31
CA PHE A 112 -1.67 -21.78 -21.24
C PHE A 112 -3.07 -21.60 -20.65
N PHE A 113 -3.25 -21.74 -19.32
CA PHE A 113 -4.54 -21.98 -18.69
C PHE A 113 -5.52 -20.82 -18.91
N GLU A 114 -5.14 -19.62 -18.52
CA GLU A 114 -5.97 -18.43 -18.73
C GLU A 114 -6.09 -18.07 -20.22
N THR A 115 -5.00 -18.19 -20.98
CA THR A 115 -4.99 -17.91 -22.42
C THR A 115 -5.95 -18.85 -23.17
N GLU A 116 -5.98 -20.15 -22.84
CA GLU A 116 -6.89 -21.09 -23.45
C GLU A 116 -8.35 -20.78 -23.07
N LEU A 117 -8.63 -20.47 -21.80
CA LEU A 117 -9.97 -20.04 -21.37
C LEU A 117 -10.44 -18.80 -22.13
N LEU A 118 -9.58 -17.81 -22.32
CA LEU A 118 -9.89 -16.59 -23.07
C LEU A 118 -10.11 -16.84 -24.57
N SER A 119 -9.54 -17.91 -25.13
CA SER A 119 -9.74 -18.30 -26.52
C SER A 119 -11.11 -18.97 -26.78
N LEU A 120 -11.78 -19.44 -25.73
CA LEU A 120 -13.08 -20.10 -25.86
C LEU A 120 -14.19 -19.09 -26.20
N PRO A 121 -15.27 -19.53 -26.91
CA PRO A 121 -16.45 -18.69 -27.12
C PRO A 121 -17.08 -18.24 -25.80
N ASP A 122 -17.42 -16.96 -25.70
CA ASP A 122 -17.97 -16.36 -24.45
C ASP A 122 -19.28 -17.04 -24.04
N GLU A 123 -20.16 -17.38 -25.01
CA GLU A 123 -21.41 -18.08 -24.73
C GLU A 123 -21.17 -19.42 -24.03
N LYS A 124 -20.09 -20.11 -24.39
CA LYS A 124 -19.73 -21.40 -23.78
C LYS A 124 -19.38 -21.26 -22.32
N ILE A 125 -18.42 -20.37 -21.98
CA ILE A 125 -18.02 -20.13 -20.59
C ILE A 125 -19.19 -19.53 -19.80
N ASN A 126 -19.94 -18.60 -20.38
CA ASN A 126 -21.11 -17.98 -19.74
C ASN A 126 -22.19 -19.02 -19.41
N SER A 127 -22.41 -20.04 -20.27
CA SER A 127 -23.34 -21.12 -20.01
C SER A 127 -22.88 -22.06 -18.89
N TRP A 128 -21.57 -22.25 -18.73
CA TRP A 128 -21.00 -23.15 -17.74
C TRP A 128 -20.89 -22.48 -16.36
N LYS A 129 -20.38 -21.23 -16.27
CA LYS A 129 -20.15 -20.53 -15.01
C LYS A 129 -21.41 -20.28 -14.16
N ILE A 130 -22.61 -20.33 -14.76
CA ILE A 130 -23.88 -20.18 -14.05
C ILE A 130 -24.39 -21.51 -13.46
N GLN A 131 -23.75 -22.63 -13.76
CA GLN A 131 -24.13 -23.92 -13.18
C GLN A 131 -23.70 -24.02 -11.73
N PRO A 132 -24.49 -24.68 -10.86
CA PRO A 132 -24.19 -24.76 -9.41
C PRO A 132 -22.79 -25.29 -9.08
N GLU A 133 -22.27 -26.22 -9.86
CA GLU A 133 -20.94 -26.81 -9.69
C GLU A 133 -19.78 -25.83 -9.95
N PHE A 134 -20.04 -24.69 -10.60
CA PHE A 134 -19.06 -23.63 -10.86
C PHE A 134 -19.18 -22.46 -9.87
N ALA A 135 -20.02 -22.54 -8.83
CA ALA A 135 -20.26 -21.43 -7.91
C ALA A 135 -18.95 -20.84 -7.35
N ASP A 136 -18.00 -21.69 -6.97
CA ASP A 136 -16.71 -21.30 -6.40
C ASP A 136 -15.73 -20.71 -7.44
N TYR A 137 -16.00 -20.88 -8.72
CA TYR A 137 -15.16 -20.41 -9.84
C TYR A 137 -15.79 -19.28 -10.64
N LYS A 138 -17.07 -18.99 -10.38
CA LYS A 138 -17.85 -18.02 -11.17
C LYS A 138 -17.19 -16.66 -11.28
N ILE A 139 -16.79 -16.08 -10.15
CA ILE A 139 -16.19 -14.73 -10.10
C ILE A 139 -14.81 -14.73 -10.77
N PHE A 140 -14.01 -15.77 -10.59
CA PHE A 140 -12.73 -15.93 -11.29
C PHE A 140 -12.94 -15.90 -12.82
N LEU A 141 -13.88 -16.69 -13.33
CA LEU A 141 -14.20 -16.73 -14.77
C LEU A 141 -14.79 -15.39 -15.27
N GLU A 142 -15.61 -14.71 -14.46
CA GLU A 142 -16.16 -13.39 -14.81
C GLU A 142 -15.07 -12.32 -14.91
N LYS A 143 -14.15 -12.28 -13.95
CA LYS A 143 -13.02 -11.34 -13.97
C LYS A 143 -12.07 -11.61 -15.14
N LEU A 144 -11.84 -12.88 -15.45
CA LEU A 144 -11.03 -13.27 -16.61
C LEU A 144 -11.67 -12.82 -17.92
N LEU A 145 -12.96 -13.11 -18.12
CA LEU A 145 -13.70 -12.70 -19.33
C LEU A 145 -13.77 -11.16 -19.47
N PHE A 146 -13.81 -10.44 -18.37
CA PHE A 146 -13.82 -8.97 -18.40
C PHE A 146 -12.55 -8.39 -19.04
N LEU A 147 -11.41 -9.06 -18.92
CA LEU A 147 -10.14 -8.63 -19.53
C LEU A 147 -10.05 -8.94 -21.03
N LYS A 148 -10.88 -9.87 -21.54
CA LYS A 148 -10.79 -10.41 -22.89
C LYS A 148 -10.77 -9.36 -24.03
N PRO A 149 -11.51 -8.23 -23.98
CA PRO A 149 -11.46 -7.21 -25.03
C PRO A 149 -10.07 -6.61 -25.28
N HIS A 150 -9.18 -6.70 -24.30
CA HIS A 150 -7.82 -6.12 -24.32
C HIS A 150 -6.71 -7.18 -24.35
N ILE A 151 -7.06 -8.44 -24.52
CA ILE A 151 -6.11 -9.54 -24.74
C ILE A 151 -5.83 -9.65 -26.24
N LEU A 152 -4.56 -9.66 -26.56
CA LEU A 152 -4.08 -9.75 -27.96
C LEU A 152 -3.97 -11.21 -28.42
N SER A 153 -3.58 -11.42 -29.68
CA SER A 153 -3.29 -12.75 -30.16
C SER A 153 -2.11 -13.39 -29.41
N GLU A 154 -2.05 -14.72 -29.35
CA GLU A 154 -0.96 -15.47 -28.70
C GLU A 154 0.43 -15.00 -29.13
N LYS A 155 0.59 -14.70 -30.43
CA LYS A 155 1.86 -14.21 -30.98
C LYS A 155 2.22 -12.82 -30.47
N GLU A 156 1.25 -11.92 -30.37
CA GLU A 156 1.44 -10.55 -29.89
C GLU A 156 1.68 -10.53 -28.39
N GLU A 157 0.92 -11.32 -27.60
CA GLU A 157 1.16 -11.48 -26.15
C GLU A 157 2.56 -12.02 -25.87
N LYS A 158 3.02 -12.98 -26.68
CA LYS A 158 4.39 -13.50 -26.56
C LYS A 158 5.45 -12.43 -26.85
N ILE A 159 5.23 -11.55 -27.83
CA ILE A 159 6.16 -10.45 -28.12
C ILE A 159 6.19 -9.47 -26.96
N LEU A 160 5.02 -9.09 -26.41
CA LEU A 160 4.95 -8.20 -25.25
C LEU A 160 5.61 -8.82 -24.01
N ALA A 161 5.41 -10.11 -23.78
CA ALA A 161 6.07 -10.84 -22.70
C ALA A 161 7.61 -10.85 -22.84
N LEU A 162 8.14 -11.01 -24.06
CA LEU A 162 9.58 -10.92 -24.31
C LEU A 162 10.14 -9.51 -24.14
N GLN A 163 9.31 -8.46 -24.32
CA GLN A 163 9.68 -7.07 -24.12
C GLN A 163 9.71 -6.68 -22.63
N SER A 164 9.01 -7.42 -21.76
CA SER A 164 8.83 -7.02 -20.34
C SER A 164 10.13 -6.77 -19.58
N GLU A 165 11.18 -7.55 -19.87
CA GLU A 165 12.51 -7.36 -19.27
C GLU A 165 13.14 -6.04 -19.74
N ALA A 166 13.04 -5.71 -21.02
CA ALA A 166 13.58 -4.47 -21.57
C ALA A 166 12.82 -3.23 -21.04
N SER A 167 11.50 -3.35 -20.81
CA SER A 167 10.69 -2.25 -20.29
C SER A 167 11.00 -1.87 -18.85
N GLN A 168 11.59 -2.76 -18.05
CA GLN A 168 12.05 -2.45 -16.68
C GLN A 168 13.32 -1.60 -16.63
N THR A 169 14.00 -1.38 -17.76
CA THR A 169 15.29 -0.66 -17.80
C THR A 169 15.20 0.74 -17.18
N ALA A 170 14.12 1.48 -17.41
CA ALA A 170 13.95 2.83 -16.88
C ALA A 170 13.89 2.83 -15.35
N GLU A 171 13.05 1.99 -14.74
CA GLU A 171 12.91 1.85 -13.30
C GLU A 171 14.19 1.32 -12.64
N ASN A 172 14.78 0.27 -13.20
CA ASN A 172 16.03 -0.31 -12.68
C ASN A 172 17.17 0.70 -12.70
N THR A 173 17.32 1.46 -13.80
CA THR A 173 18.35 2.49 -13.90
C THR A 173 18.07 3.64 -12.94
N PHE A 174 16.82 4.06 -12.79
CA PHE A 174 16.44 5.05 -11.79
C PHE A 174 16.81 4.59 -10.38
N SER A 175 16.51 3.34 -10.04
CA SER A 175 16.84 2.76 -8.73
C SER A 175 18.36 2.74 -8.47
N LEU A 176 19.15 2.31 -9.45
CA LEU A 176 20.61 2.30 -9.34
C LEU A 176 21.17 3.73 -9.23
N LEU A 177 20.73 4.64 -10.10
CA LEU A 177 21.17 6.04 -10.06
C LEU A 177 20.89 6.68 -8.70
N THR A 178 19.67 6.52 -8.17
CA THR A 178 19.24 7.26 -6.97
C THR A 178 19.67 6.61 -5.66
N ASN A 179 19.89 5.29 -5.62
CA ASN A 179 20.25 4.57 -4.40
C ASN A 179 21.74 4.23 -4.33
N VAL A 180 22.46 4.18 -5.47
CA VAL A 180 23.87 3.73 -5.53
C VAL A 180 24.79 4.85 -6.01
N ASP A 181 24.51 5.46 -7.18
CA ASP A 181 25.46 6.36 -7.85
C ASP A 181 25.40 7.79 -7.33
N LEU A 182 24.20 8.29 -6.93
CA LEU A 182 24.06 9.63 -6.40
C LEU A 182 24.69 9.77 -5.02
N SER A 183 25.58 10.75 -4.89
CA SER A 183 26.19 11.14 -3.62
C SER A 183 25.63 12.49 -3.17
N PHE A 184 25.05 12.52 -1.99
CA PHE A 184 24.52 13.73 -1.37
C PHE A 184 25.53 14.37 -0.40
N GLY A 185 26.70 13.75 -0.19
CA GLY A 185 27.75 14.24 0.71
C GLY A 185 27.40 14.14 2.19
N THR A 186 28.04 14.99 3.01
CA THR A 186 27.89 14.99 4.48
C THR A 186 27.59 16.39 4.98
N LEU A 187 26.91 16.46 6.14
CA LEU A 187 26.66 17.72 6.87
C LEU A 187 27.19 17.60 8.29
N ASP A 188 27.58 18.73 8.87
CA ASP A 188 27.95 18.80 10.27
C ASP A 188 26.71 18.95 11.15
N VAL A 189 26.56 18.03 12.09
CA VAL A 189 25.50 18.06 13.09
C VAL A 189 26.15 18.05 14.48
N ASN A 190 26.17 19.20 15.14
CA ASN A 190 26.77 19.36 16.47
C ASN A 190 28.25 18.91 16.56
N GLY A 191 29.06 19.20 15.51
CA GLY A 191 30.47 18.84 15.47
C GLY A 191 30.76 17.42 14.95
N SER A 192 29.74 16.67 14.57
CA SER A 192 29.85 15.33 13.98
C SER A 192 29.41 15.34 12.53
N LYS A 193 30.21 14.73 11.63
CA LYS A 193 29.83 14.59 10.22
C LYS A 193 28.80 13.47 10.07
N MET A 194 27.64 13.82 9.57
CA MET A 194 26.54 12.87 9.27
C MET A 194 26.32 12.78 7.75
N PRO A 195 26.27 11.58 7.15
CA PRO A 195 25.99 11.43 5.74
C PRO A 195 24.55 11.86 5.42
N LEU A 196 24.38 12.62 4.33
CA LEU A 196 23.07 12.91 3.75
C LEU A 196 22.78 11.81 2.73
N THR A 197 21.68 11.12 2.90
CA THR A 197 21.19 10.04 2.03
C THR A 197 19.68 10.14 1.91
N GLN A 198 19.05 9.35 1.06
CA GLN A 198 17.60 9.26 1.01
C GLN A 198 17.00 8.79 2.37
N SER A 199 17.67 7.89 3.07
CA SER A 199 17.23 7.38 4.38
C SER A 199 17.42 8.39 5.51
N THR A 200 18.48 9.22 5.48
CA THR A 200 18.73 10.24 6.51
C THR A 200 18.05 11.58 6.20
N TRP A 201 17.43 11.72 5.04
CA TRP A 201 16.72 12.93 4.62
C TRP A 201 15.70 13.41 5.65
N SER A 202 14.84 12.52 6.15
CA SER A 202 13.82 12.85 7.17
C SER A 202 14.46 13.38 8.45
N VAL A 203 15.56 12.77 8.91
CA VAL A 203 16.29 13.21 10.12
C VAL A 203 16.76 14.67 10.00
N PHE A 204 17.24 15.05 8.80
CA PHE A 204 17.63 16.44 8.54
C PHE A 204 16.41 17.36 8.43
N MET A 205 15.34 16.96 7.76
CA MET A 205 14.17 17.80 7.52
C MET A 205 13.30 17.99 8.78
N GLU A 206 13.35 17.05 9.72
CA GLU A 206 12.67 17.15 11.01
C GLU A 206 13.50 17.87 12.07
N ASN A 207 14.76 18.18 11.80
CA ASN A 207 15.64 18.85 12.75
C ASN A 207 15.14 20.26 13.08
N GLN A 208 15.26 20.69 14.35
CA GLN A 208 14.83 22.01 14.79
C GLN A 208 15.73 23.15 14.28
N ASP A 209 17.00 22.87 13.95
CA ASP A 209 17.90 23.85 13.35
C ASP A 209 17.50 24.12 11.87
N ARG A 210 16.94 25.30 11.65
CA ARG A 210 16.46 25.73 10.34
C ARG A 210 17.57 25.87 9.29
N GLU A 211 18.76 26.34 9.71
CA GLU A 211 19.89 26.48 8.79
C GLU A 211 20.44 25.11 8.37
N LEU A 212 20.41 24.13 9.27
CA LEU A 212 20.76 22.76 8.94
C LEU A 212 19.75 22.16 7.93
N ARG A 213 18.43 22.35 8.15
CA ARG A 213 17.40 21.90 7.18
C ARG A 213 17.63 22.53 5.81
N LYS A 214 17.85 23.85 5.75
CA LYS A 214 18.11 24.59 4.50
C LYS A 214 19.34 24.06 3.78
N LYS A 215 20.45 23.83 4.48
CA LYS A 215 21.67 23.28 3.89
C LYS A 215 21.44 21.87 3.35
N ALA A 216 20.82 20.99 4.13
CA ALA A 216 20.49 19.62 3.74
C ALA A 216 19.59 19.62 2.50
N TYR A 217 18.53 20.42 2.52
CA TYR A 217 17.59 20.56 1.41
C TYR A 217 18.27 20.96 0.11
N ASN A 218 19.04 22.03 0.15
CA ASN A 218 19.73 22.55 -1.04
C ASN A 218 20.78 21.55 -1.56
N GLN A 219 21.56 20.95 -0.66
CA GLN A 219 22.56 19.95 -1.04
C GLN A 219 21.92 18.72 -1.68
N PHE A 220 20.82 18.22 -1.12
CA PHE A 220 20.08 17.08 -1.63
C PHE A 220 19.52 17.34 -3.03
N TYR A 221 18.78 18.41 -3.21
CA TYR A 221 18.17 18.72 -4.52
C TYR A 221 19.19 19.20 -5.57
N THR A 222 20.35 19.72 -5.17
CA THR A 222 21.44 20.01 -6.11
C THR A 222 22.02 18.73 -6.72
N ALA A 223 22.13 17.65 -5.94
CA ALA A 223 22.56 16.36 -6.48
C ALA A 223 21.58 15.82 -7.54
N PHE A 224 20.27 15.95 -7.31
CA PHE A 224 19.27 15.59 -8.31
C PHE A 224 19.29 16.53 -9.53
N GLU A 225 19.47 17.85 -9.35
CA GLU A 225 19.55 18.81 -10.45
C GLU A 225 20.70 18.50 -11.42
N GLN A 226 21.85 18.06 -10.90
CA GLN A 226 22.99 17.66 -11.72
C GLN A 226 22.68 16.48 -12.66
N HIS A 227 21.65 15.69 -12.37
CA HIS A 227 21.20 14.54 -13.15
C HIS A 227 19.82 14.73 -13.78
N GLN A 228 19.29 15.96 -13.82
CA GLN A 228 17.93 16.26 -14.25
C GLN A 228 17.57 15.72 -15.65
N HIS A 229 18.51 15.75 -16.59
CA HIS A 229 18.27 15.27 -17.95
C HIS A 229 18.18 13.74 -18.00
N THR A 230 19.01 13.03 -17.24
CA THR A 230 18.95 11.57 -17.11
C THR A 230 17.66 11.14 -16.44
N LEU A 231 17.31 11.76 -15.31
CA LEU A 231 16.07 11.47 -14.58
C LEU A 231 14.82 11.75 -15.43
N ALA A 232 14.80 12.87 -16.15
CA ALA A 232 13.70 13.20 -17.04
C ALA A 232 13.58 12.18 -18.20
N SER A 233 14.71 11.74 -18.76
CA SER A 233 14.73 10.73 -19.83
C SER A 233 14.23 9.37 -19.33
N LEU A 234 14.60 8.97 -18.11
CA LEU A 234 14.13 7.72 -17.50
C LEU A 234 12.62 7.75 -17.25
N TYR A 235 12.11 8.83 -16.63
CA TYR A 235 10.68 8.96 -16.42
C TYR A 235 9.89 9.05 -17.73
N ALA A 236 10.37 9.83 -18.72
CA ALA A 236 9.77 9.87 -20.04
C ALA A 236 9.74 8.49 -20.71
N GLY A 237 10.79 7.67 -20.52
CA GLY A 237 10.84 6.30 -21.00
C GLY A 237 9.75 5.43 -20.38
N SER A 238 9.54 5.53 -19.07
CA SER A 238 8.48 4.83 -18.35
C SER A 238 7.08 5.22 -18.86
N VAL A 239 6.79 6.53 -18.96
CA VAL A 239 5.50 7.02 -19.48
C VAL A 239 5.27 6.59 -20.94
N ASN A 240 6.33 6.62 -21.78
CA ASN A 240 6.22 6.13 -23.16
C ASN A 240 5.89 4.63 -23.21
N GLN A 241 6.41 3.83 -22.30
CA GLN A 241 6.08 2.41 -22.18
C GLN A 241 4.60 2.21 -21.83
N ASP A 242 4.07 2.98 -20.89
CA ASP A 242 2.65 2.93 -20.53
C ASP A 242 1.73 3.31 -21.71
N VAL A 243 2.08 4.37 -22.44
CA VAL A 243 1.36 4.82 -23.65
C VAL A 243 1.49 3.80 -24.78
N PHE A 244 2.65 3.14 -24.92
CA PHE A 244 2.81 2.05 -25.87
C PHE A 244 1.85 0.89 -25.57
N GLU A 245 1.82 0.41 -24.34
CA GLU A 245 0.94 -0.69 -23.94
C GLU A 245 -0.55 -0.32 -24.06
N MET A 246 -0.89 0.91 -23.69
CA MET A 246 -2.24 1.45 -23.86
C MET A 246 -2.69 1.34 -25.33
N ARG A 247 -1.85 1.83 -26.27
CA ARG A 247 -2.14 1.78 -27.71
C ARG A 247 -2.16 0.37 -28.27
N ALA A 248 -1.19 -0.46 -27.87
CA ALA A 248 -1.09 -1.85 -28.31
C ALA A 248 -2.34 -2.67 -27.92
N ARG A 249 -2.88 -2.44 -26.73
CA ARG A 249 -4.06 -3.15 -26.21
C ARG A 249 -5.40 -2.46 -26.52
N GLY A 250 -5.40 -1.34 -27.24
CA GLY A 250 -6.61 -0.64 -27.69
C GLY A 250 -7.39 0.08 -26.58
N TYR A 251 -6.73 0.53 -25.52
CA TYR A 251 -7.34 1.42 -24.53
C TYR A 251 -7.41 2.87 -25.04
N SER A 252 -8.38 3.64 -24.54
CA SER A 252 -8.53 5.06 -24.93
C SER A 252 -7.52 5.99 -24.26
N SER A 253 -7.00 5.62 -23.08
CA SER A 253 -5.99 6.35 -22.33
C SER A 253 -5.17 5.42 -21.43
N SER A 254 -3.99 5.86 -21.02
CA SER A 254 -3.15 5.15 -20.04
C SER A 254 -3.85 5.03 -18.69
N LEU A 255 -4.63 6.04 -18.31
CA LEU A 255 -5.48 5.99 -17.12
C LEU A 255 -6.53 4.88 -17.22
N GLU A 256 -7.24 4.77 -18.34
CA GLU A 256 -8.21 3.68 -18.53
C GLU A 256 -7.54 2.32 -18.41
N LYS A 257 -6.40 2.11 -19.08
CA LYS A 257 -5.62 0.87 -18.95
C LYS A 257 -5.31 0.52 -17.51
N ALA A 258 -4.83 1.49 -16.72
CA ALA A 258 -4.44 1.28 -15.33
C ALA A 258 -5.62 0.92 -14.40
N LEU A 259 -6.80 1.48 -14.66
CA LEU A 259 -7.99 1.28 -13.85
C LEU A 259 -8.84 0.07 -14.29
N TYR A 260 -8.67 -0.41 -15.52
CA TYR A 260 -9.55 -1.36 -16.16
C TYR A 260 -9.64 -2.69 -15.43
N LYS A 261 -8.49 -3.27 -15.06
CA LYS A 261 -8.43 -4.59 -14.38
C LYS A 261 -9.27 -4.64 -13.11
N ASP A 262 -9.26 -3.56 -12.33
CA ASP A 262 -10.01 -3.43 -11.08
C ASP A 262 -11.43 -2.87 -11.31
N LYS A 263 -11.82 -2.65 -12.58
CA LYS A 263 -13.12 -2.07 -12.99
C LYS A 263 -13.42 -0.75 -12.26
N VAL A 264 -12.39 0.06 -12.05
CA VAL A 264 -12.51 1.37 -11.41
C VAL A 264 -12.93 2.39 -12.48
N PRO A 265 -14.07 3.08 -12.32
CA PRO A 265 -14.47 4.12 -13.26
C PRO A 265 -13.48 5.30 -13.28
N LEU A 266 -13.24 5.90 -14.44
CA LEU A 266 -12.39 7.10 -14.59
C LEU A 266 -12.83 8.25 -13.67
N SER A 267 -14.14 8.32 -13.39
CA SER A 267 -14.71 9.33 -12.47
C SER A 267 -14.13 9.26 -11.06
N VAL A 268 -13.66 8.11 -10.60
CA VAL A 268 -13.00 7.96 -9.28
C VAL A 268 -11.75 8.84 -9.23
N TYR A 269 -10.93 8.76 -10.27
CA TYR A 269 -9.68 9.52 -10.37
C TYR A 269 -9.93 11.03 -10.53
N HIS A 270 -10.83 11.40 -11.44
CA HIS A 270 -11.16 12.81 -11.69
C HIS A 270 -11.85 13.46 -10.50
N ASN A 271 -12.83 12.77 -9.86
CA ASN A 271 -13.50 13.26 -8.65
C ASN A 271 -12.53 13.47 -7.49
N LEU A 272 -11.50 12.61 -7.37
CA LEU A 272 -10.45 12.78 -6.35
C LEU A 272 -9.75 14.13 -6.54
N ILE A 273 -9.21 14.40 -7.73
CA ILE A 273 -8.49 15.65 -8.03
C ILE A 273 -9.40 16.86 -7.84
N GLU A 274 -10.60 16.84 -8.44
CA GLU A 274 -11.53 17.97 -8.36
C GLU A 274 -11.99 18.28 -6.92
N THR A 275 -12.25 17.23 -6.12
CA THR A 275 -12.70 17.42 -4.74
C THR A 275 -11.58 17.96 -3.87
N VAL A 276 -10.35 17.47 -4.06
CA VAL A 276 -9.17 17.99 -3.37
C VAL A 276 -8.92 19.46 -3.75
N HIS A 277 -9.01 19.82 -5.04
CA HIS A 277 -8.86 21.22 -5.49
C HIS A 277 -9.85 22.17 -4.81
N LYS A 278 -11.13 21.77 -4.67
CA LYS A 278 -12.15 22.58 -3.98
C LYS A 278 -11.83 22.78 -2.49
N ASN A 279 -11.02 21.91 -1.89
CA ASN A 279 -10.68 21.91 -0.48
C ASN A 279 -9.24 22.37 -0.18
N LEU A 280 -8.48 22.83 -1.17
CA LEU A 280 -7.15 23.42 -0.98
C LEU A 280 -7.11 24.58 0.03
N PRO A 281 -8.15 25.41 0.20
CA PRO A 281 -8.15 26.45 1.24
C PRO A 281 -7.86 25.92 2.65
N ALA A 282 -8.32 24.71 3.01
CA ALA A 282 -8.03 24.10 4.31
C ALA A 282 -6.52 23.72 4.43
N LEU A 283 -5.94 23.22 3.35
CA LEU A 283 -4.51 22.92 3.28
C LEU A 283 -3.66 24.20 3.37
N HIS A 284 -4.05 25.26 2.64
CA HIS A 284 -3.38 26.56 2.70
C HIS A 284 -3.46 27.15 4.12
N LYS A 285 -4.62 27.01 4.81
CA LYS A 285 -4.76 27.40 6.20
C LYS A 285 -3.79 26.64 7.11
N PHE A 286 -3.61 25.34 6.89
CA PHE A 286 -2.64 24.54 7.65
C PHE A 286 -1.20 25.03 7.46
N TYR A 287 -0.79 25.39 6.23
CA TYR A 287 0.54 25.96 6.00
C TYR A 287 0.70 27.37 6.61
N ALA A 288 -0.34 28.19 6.56
CA ALA A 288 -0.34 29.48 7.26
C ALA A 288 -0.22 29.31 8.79
N LEU A 289 -0.91 28.32 9.36
CA LEU A 289 -0.78 27.96 10.77
C LEU A 289 0.63 27.44 11.10
N ARG A 290 1.20 26.59 10.24
CA ARG A 290 2.58 26.11 10.38
C ARG A 290 3.60 27.27 10.44
N LYS A 291 3.46 28.25 9.52
CA LYS A 291 4.28 29.48 9.52
C LYS A 291 4.23 30.20 10.86
N LYS A 292 3.02 30.38 11.42
CA LYS A 292 2.81 31.06 12.71
C LYS A 292 3.43 30.26 13.88
N ILE A 293 3.20 28.94 13.94
CA ILE A 293 3.73 28.06 15.00
C ILE A 293 5.26 28.05 14.98
N LEU A 294 5.87 27.96 13.80
CA LEU A 294 7.31 27.96 13.62
C LEU A 294 7.94 29.35 13.82
N LYS A 295 7.12 30.42 13.89
CA LYS A 295 7.55 31.81 14.05
C LYS A 295 8.58 32.23 13.00
N VAL A 296 8.33 31.89 11.74
CA VAL A 296 9.18 32.26 10.59
C VAL A 296 8.52 33.33 9.76
N ASP A 297 9.31 34.29 9.25
CA ASP A 297 8.80 35.38 8.38
C ASP A 297 8.31 34.83 7.04
N GLU A 298 9.02 33.83 6.49
CA GLU A 298 8.68 33.14 5.26
C GLU A 298 8.70 31.63 5.51
N LEU A 299 7.61 30.93 5.14
CA LEU A 299 7.58 29.47 5.16
C LEU A 299 8.26 28.94 3.89
N ARG A 300 9.31 28.16 4.05
CA ARG A 300 10.06 27.54 2.96
C ARG A 300 9.76 26.05 2.83
N HIS A 301 9.97 25.48 1.65
CA HIS A 301 9.68 24.07 1.40
C HIS A 301 10.46 23.12 2.34
N TYR A 302 11.62 23.51 2.84
CA TYR A 302 12.37 22.77 3.88
C TYR A 302 11.78 22.90 5.30
N ASP A 303 10.75 23.72 5.51
CA ASP A 303 10.09 23.89 6.81
C ASP A 303 8.83 23.01 6.96
N VAL A 304 8.42 22.29 5.90
CA VAL A 304 7.14 21.56 5.91
C VAL A 304 7.19 20.24 6.70
N TYR A 305 8.38 19.70 6.91
CA TYR A 305 8.55 18.40 7.57
C TYR A 305 8.84 18.51 9.07
N VAL A 306 9.30 19.68 9.55
CA VAL A 306 9.63 19.84 10.96
C VAL A 306 8.38 19.68 11.83
N PRO A 307 8.45 18.89 12.93
CA PRO A 307 7.31 18.71 13.82
C PRO A 307 6.81 20.03 14.40
N LEU A 308 5.50 20.27 14.32
CA LEU A 308 4.86 21.48 14.90
C LEU A 308 4.74 21.42 16.41
N VAL A 309 4.62 20.24 16.96
CA VAL A 309 4.50 19.96 18.38
C VAL A 309 5.63 19.01 18.76
N LYS A 310 6.28 19.27 19.89
CA LYS A 310 7.31 18.35 20.39
C LYS A 310 6.72 16.96 20.61
N SER A 311 7.51 15.93 20.32
CA SER A 311 7.12 14.57 20.62
C SER A 311 6.82 14.43 22.11
N VAL A 312 5.72 13.78 22.42
CA VAL A 312 5.37 13.41 23.80
C VAL A 312 5.87 11.98 24.00
N GLU A 313 6.72 11.79 25.00
CA GLU A 313 7.13 10.44 25.40
C GLU A 313 5.92 9.73 26.00
N MET A 314 5.48 8.68 25.33
CA MET A 314 4.44 7.78 25.80
C MET A 314 5.04 6.38 25.87
N HIS A 315 5.15 5.85 27.08
CA HIS A 315 5.61 4.49 27.28
C HIS A 315 4.39 3.57 27.31
N THR A 316 4.30 2.66 26.35
CA THR A 316 3.19 1.73 26.20
C THR A 316 3.76 0.34 25.98
N THR A 317 3.63 -0.54 26.99
CA THR A 317 4.04 -1.95 26.85
C THR A 317 3.20 -2.64 25.78
N TYR A 318 3.69 -3.77 25.25
CA TYR A 318 2.96 -4.54 24.24
C TYR A 318 1.55 -4.93 24.72
N ASP A 319 1.42 -5.40 25.97
CA ASP A 319 0.13 -5.78 26.54
C ASP A 319 -0.82 -4.57 26.70
N GLN A 320 -0.29 -3.42 27.12
CA GLN A 320 -1.06 -2.17 27.16
C GLN A 320 -1.51 -1.73 25.76
N ALA A 321 -0.67 -1.90 24.74
CA ALA A 321 -1.04 -1.62 23.37
C ALA A 321 -2.19 -2.53 22.88
N VAL A 322 -2.18 -3.81 23.23
CA VAL A 322 -3.28 -4.72 22.88
C VAL A 322 -4.58 -4.32 23.59
N GLU A 323 -4.53 -3.86 24.85
CA GLU A 323 -5.73 -3.35 25.54
C GLU A 323 -6.22 -2.03 24.92
N LEU A 324 -5.32 -1.13 24.56
CA LEU A 324 -5.68 0.07 23.79
C LEU A 324 -6.36 -0.26 22.44
N CYS A 325 -5.87 -1.30 21.75
CA CYS A 325 -6.54 -1.78 20.52
C CYS A 325 -7.96 -2.28 20.84
N ARG A 326 -8.14 -3.02 21.93
CA ARG A 326 -9.46 -3.51 22.37
C ARG A 326 -10.43 -2.36 22.64
N GLU A 327 -9.98 -1.36 23.41
CA GLU A 327 -10.80 -0.19 23.76
C GLU A 327 -11.15 0.65 22.55
N ALA A 328 -10.16 0.93 21.70
CA ALA A 328 -10.34 1.73 20.49
C ALA A 328 -11.30 1.08 19.48
N LEU A 329 -11.24 -0.25 19.35
CA LEU A 329 -12.06 -1.02 18.41
C LEU A 329 -13.38 -1.52 19.00
N ALA A 330 -13.72 -1.13 20.23
CA ALA A 330 -14.99 -1.50 20.88
C ALA A 330 -16.25 -1.21 20.03
N PRO A 331 -16.31 -0.15 19.19
CA PRO A 331 -17.45 0.06 18.29
C PRO A 331 -17.74 -1.11 17.33
N LEU A 332 -16.73 -1.94 17.01
CA LEU A 332 -16.89 -3.13 16.16
C LEU A 332 -17.47 -4.33 16.90
N GLY A 333 -17.51 -4.30 18.23
CA GLY A 333 -18.04 -5.38 19.07
C GLY A 333 -17.01 -6.46 19.42
N ASN A 334 -17.41 -7.31 20.38
CA ASN A 334 -16.51 -8.30 20.98
C ASN A 334 -16.02 -9.35 19.97
N ASP A 335 -16.86 -9.76 19.02
CA ASP A 335 -16.48 -10.75 17.99
C ASP A 335 -15.24 -10.32 17.21
N TYR A 336 -15.10 -9.02 16.90
CA TYR A 336 -13.92 -8.48 16.23
C TYR A 336 -12.74 -8.36 17.19
N THR A 337 -12.97 -7.69 18.33
CA THR A 337 -11.89 -7.37 19.28
C THR A 337 -11.31 -8.62 19.94
N ASP A 338 -12.13 -9.65 20.24
CA ASP A 338 -11.64 -10.89 20.85
C ASP A 338 -10.77 -11.69 19.88
N ILE A 339 -11.16 -11.78 18.59
CA ILE A 339 -10.35 -12.45 17.58
C ILE A 339 -9.00 -11.74 17.43
N LEU A 340 -9.01 -10.42 17.23
CA LEU A 340 -7.79 -9.65 17.02
C LEU A 340 -6.87 -9.68 18.25
N CYS A 341 -7.39 -9.33 19.43
CA CYS A 341 -6.57 -9.26 20.65
C CYS A 341 -6.06 -10.64 21.09
N ASN A 342 -6.84 -11.72 20.86
CA ASN A 342 -6.34 -13.06 21.07
C ASN A 342 -5.20 -13.38 20.09
N GLY A 343 -5.34 -13.04 18.83
CA GLY A 343 -4.29 -13.22 17.81
C GLY A 343 -3.01 -12.45 18.14
N LEU A 344 -3.15 -11.18 18.53
CA LEU A 344 -2.02 -10.33 18.93
C LEU A 344 -1.25 -10.91 20.13
N LYS A 345 -1.94 -11.59 21.05
CA LYS A 345 -1.32 -12.23 22.23
C LYS A 345 -0.78 -13.62 21.94
N ASN A 346 -1.39 -14.38 21.02
CA ASN A 346 -1.21 -15.83 20.90
C ASN A 346 -0.87 -16.25 19.45
N GLY A 347 0.38 -16.04 19.04
CA GLY A 347 0.97 -16.70 17.89
C GLY A 347 0.77 -16.04 16.52
N TRP A 348 0.01 -14.93 16.41
CA TRP A 348 -0.06 -14.21 15.15
C TRP A 348 1.16 -13.32 14.90
N VAL A 349 1.83 -12.83 15.98
CA VAL A 349 2.77 -11.71 15.89
C VAL A 349 4.18 -12.11 16.26
N ASP A 350 5.12 -11.77 15.41
CA ASP A 350 6.53 -11.67 15.74
C ASP A 350 6.83 -10.22 16.20
N ARG A 351 7.01 -10.02 17.53
CA ARG A 351 6.77 -8.74 18.19
C ARG A 351 7.92 -7.76 18.09
N TYR A 352 9.12 -8.20 18.46
CA TYR A 352 10.26 -7.32 18.73
C TYR A 352 11.38 -7.51 17.71
N GLU A 353 12.28 -6.52 17.65
CA GLU A 353 13.48 -6.58 16.83
C GLU A 353 14.44 -7.68 17.31
N ASN A 354 15.02 -8.43 16.38
CA ASN A 354 16.16 -9.30 16.60
C ASN A 354 17.18 -9.14 15.47
N LYS A 355 18.40 -9.63 15.65
CA LYS A 355 19.41 -9.62 14.60
C LYS A 355 18.91 -10.37 13.38
N GLY A 356 19.14 -9.81 12.20
CA GLY A 356 18.70 -10.40 10.93
C GLY A 356 17.23 -10.25 10.60
N LYS A 357 16.38 -9.78 11.53
CA LYS A 357 14.95 -9.57 11.27
C LYS A 357 14.72 -8.43 10.29
N ARG A 358 13.80 -8.61 9.36
CA ARG A 358 13.38 -7.56 8.43
C ARG A 358 12.85 -6.34 9.19
N SER A 359 13.30 -5.15 8.77
CA SER A 359 12.81 -3.87 9.31
C SER A 359 11.39 -3.56 8.83
N GLY A 360 10.72 -2.64 9.54
CA GLY A 360 9.34 -2.25 9.25
C GLY A 360 8.32 -3.18 9.90
N ALA A 361 7.11 -3.23 9.31
CA ALA A 361 6.01 -4.08 9.72
C ALA A 361 5.23 -4.54 8.49
N PHE A 362 4.55 -5.67 8.60
CA PHE A 362 3.60 -6.13 7.60
C PHE A 362 2.64 -7.18 8.19
N SER A 363 1.48 -7.32 7.57
CA SER A 363 0.59 -8.47 7.73
C SER A 363 0.69 -9.38 6.52
N SER A 364 0.79 -10.69 6.73
CA SER A 364 0.85 -11.69 5.67
C SER A 364 0.16 -12.96 6.14
N GLY A 365 -0.63 -13.57 5.27
CA GLY A 365 -1.31 -14.83 5.54
C GLY A 365 -1.54 -15.60 4.25
N ALA A 366 -1.86 -16.87 4.41
CA ALA A 366 -2.38 -17.71 3.34
C ALA A 366 -3.91 -17.87 3.51
N TYR A 367 -4.55 -18.51 2.55
CA TYR A 367 -5.99 -18.83 2.64
C TYR A 367 -6.36 -19.62 3.92
N THR A 368 -5.43 -20.45 4.39
CA THR A 368 -5.53 -21.16 5.67
C THR A 368 -4.38 -20.77 6.59
N GLY A 369 -4.51 -21.01 7.89
CA GLY A 369 -3.54 -20.58 8.89
C GLY A 369 -3.92 -19.24 9.51
N TYR A 370 -2.98 -18.65 10.23
CA TYR A 370 -3.15 -17.33 10.86
C TYR A 370 -2.80 -16.20 9.89
N PRO A 371 -3.40 -15.02 10.02
CA PRO A 371 -2.92 -13.80 9.37
C PRO A 371 -1.76 -13.22 10.18
N TYR A 372 -0.54 -13.67 9.85
CA TYR A 372 0.67 -13.33 10.60
C TYR A 372 1.06 -11.87 10.47
N ILE A 373 1.64 -11.32 11.54
CA ILE A 373 2.12 -9.95 11.61
C ILE A 373 3.59 -9.94 12.02
N LEU A 374 4.44 -9.25 11.26
CA LEU A 374 5.77 -8.87 11.68
C LEU A 374 5.76 -7.46 12.25
N LEU A 375 6.30 -7.29 13.46
CA LEU A 375 6.54 -5.99 14.08
C LEU A 375 8.00 -5.86 14.53
N ASN A 376 8.45 -4.65 14.71
CA ASN A 376 9.65 -4.26 15.44
C ASN A 376 9.24 -3.28 16.54
N TYR A 377 8.35 -3.73 17.43
CA TYR A 377 7.63 -2.90 18.41
C TYR A 377 8.56 -2.24 19.42
N LYS A 378 8.37 -0.94 19.66
CA LYS A 378 9.10 -0.13 20.65
C LYS A 378 8.13 0.53 21.60
N GLU A 379 8.26 0.23 22.88
CA GLU A 379 7.37 0.71 23.93
C GLU A 379 7.40 2.24 24.14
N THR A 380 8.45 2.91 23.66
CA THR A 380 8.65 4.34 23.81
C THR A 380 8.05 5.18 22.68
N ASN A 381 7.41 4.55 21.69
CA ASN A 381 6.90 5.21 20.51
C ASN A 381 5.42 4.89 20.30
N ILE A 382 4.54 5.87 20.50
CA ILE A 382 3.10 5.68 20.26
C ILE A 382 2.77 5.30 18.81
N ARG A 383 3.61 5.66 17.84
CA ARG A 383 3.43 5.24 16.44
C ARG A 383 3.45 3.73 16.27
N ASP A 384 4.17 2.99 17.13
CA ASP A 384 4.21 1.54 17.07
C ASP A 384 2.88 0.89 17.51
N VAL A 385 2.08 1.58 18.34
CA VAL A 385 0.69 1.18 18.63
C VAL A 385 -0.18 1.38 17.39
N PHE A 386 -0.01 2.49 16.67
CA PHE A 386 -0.69 2.70 15.38
C PHE A 386 -0.29 1.65 14.35
N THR A 387 0.99 1.29 14.28
CA THR A 387 1.47 0.20 13.41
C THR A 387 0.83 -1.13 13.78
N MET A 388 0.78 -1.47 15.07
CA MET A 388 0.15 -2.72 15.55
C MET A 388 -1.33 -2.80 15.13
N ILE A 389 -2.10 -1.74 15.31
CA ILE A 389 -3.53 -1.73 15.00
C ILE A 389 -3.78 -1.67 13.48
N HIS A 390 -2.85 -1.07 12.73
CA HIS A 390 -2.83 -1.04 11.27
C HIS A 390 -2.67 -2.46 10.71
N GLU A 391 -1.61 -3.16 11.09
CA GLU A 391 -1.36 -4.54 10.66
C GLU A 391 -2.48 -5.48 11.16
N GLY A 392 -3.02 -5.19 12.35
CA GLY A 392 -4.23 -5.85 12.86
C GLY A 392 -5.44 -5.67 11.94
N GLY A 393 -5.60 -4.52 11.30
CA GLY A 393 -6.65 -4.24 10.32
C GLY A 393 -6.51 -5.10 9.06
N HIS A 394 -5.31 -5.19 8.50
CA HIS A 394 -5.01 -6.11 7.40
C HIS A 394 -5.29 -7.56 7.78
N SER A 395 -4.83 -7.98 8.95
CA SER A 395 -5.05 -9.34 9.45
C SER A 395 -6.53 -9.68 9.58
N MET A 396 -7.34 -8.77 10.11
CA MET A 396 -8.77 -8.97 10.24
C MET A 396 -9.49 -8.95 8.89
N HIS A 397 -9.08 -8.12 7.94
CA HIS A 397 -9.62 -8.15 6.58
C HIS A 397 -9.35 -9.51 5.93
N SER A 398 -8.11 -9.99 5.97
CA SER A 398 -7.72 -11.30 5.44
C SER A 398 -8.46 -12.43 6.15
N TRP A 399 -8.61 -12.35 7.48
CA TRP A 399 -9.36 -13.33 8.29
C TRP A 399 -10.82 -13.44 7.85
N TYR A 400 -11.54 -12.31 7.74
CA TYR A 400 -12.94 -12.32 7.31
C TYR A 400 -13.07 -12.74 5.85
N SER A 401 -12.17 -12.30 4.98
CA SER A 401 -12.19 -12.67 3.57
C SER A 401 -12.00 -14.16 3.37
N SER A 402 -10.97 -14.77 3.96
CA SER A 402 -10.68 -16.22 3.79
C SER A 402 -11.76 -17.12 4.38
N LYS A 403 -12.48 -16.67 5.41
CA LYS A 403 -13.57 -17.44 6.03
C LYS A 403 -14.90 -17.36 5.27
N ASN A 404 -15.07 -16.40 4.37
CA ASN A 404 -16.34 -16.15 3.71
C ASN A 404 -16.30 -16.31 2.18
N ASN A 405 -15.14 -16.61 1.61
CA ASN A 405 -14.98 -16.78 0.16
C ASN A 405 -14.23 -18.08 -0.18
N PRO A 406 -14.53 -18.70 -1.34
CA PRO A 406 -13.69 -19.75 -1.92
C PRO A 406 -12.28 -19.21 -2.23
N TYR A 407 -11.30 -20.11 -2.37
CA TYR A 407 -9.89 -19.75 -2.57
C TYR A 407 -9.66 -18.75 -3.71
N LEU A 408 -10.19 -19.00 -4.90
CA LEU A 408 -10.01 -18.10 -6.06
C LEU A 408 -10.76 -16.76 -5.95
N GLN A 409 -11.47 -16.53 -4.84
CA GLN A 409 -12.30 -15.34 -4.61
C GLN A 409 -11.95 -14.62 -3.30
N TYR A 410 -10.99 -15.12 -2.49
CA TYR A 410 -10.72 -14.48 -1.19
C TYR A 410 -9.75 -13.30 -1.30
N GLY A 411 -8.87 -13.27 -2.29
CA GLY A 411 -7.90 -12.20 -2.47
C GLY A 411 -8.55 -10.88 -2.87
N TYR A 412 -8.44 -9.86 -2.04
CA TYR A 412 -8.90 -8.49 -2.34
C TYR A 412 -7.77 -7.68 -2.99
N THR A 413 -8.15 -6.55 -3.64
CA THR A 413 -7.20 -5.74 -4.41
C THR A 413 -6.44 -4.77 -3.51
N ILE A 414 -5.31 -4.24 -4.02
CA ILE A 414 -4.54 -3.18 -3.35
C ILE A 414 -5.36 -1.90 -3.14
N PHE A 415 -6.43 -1.67 -3.92
CA PHE A 415 -7.33 -0.54 -3.74
C PHE A 415 -8.05 -0.59 -2.39
N GLU A 416 -8.37 -1.79 -1.89
CA GLU A 416 -9.13 -2.02 -0.66
C GLU A 416 -8.20 -2.35 0.52
N ALA A 417 -6.96 -2.75 0.24
CA ALA A 417 -6.06 -3.29 1.26
C ALA A 417 -5.87 -2.34 2.44
N GLU A 418 -5.65 -1.05 2.17
CA GLU A 418 -5.40 -0.05 3.21
C GLU A 418 -6.67 0.49 3.88
N VAL A 419 -7.85 0.08 3.45
CA VAL A 419 -9.11 0.61 4.01
C VAL A 419 -9.32 0.11 5.43
N ALA A 420 -9.14 -1.19 5.66
CA ALA A 420 -9.36 -1.80 6.98
C ALA A 420 -8.25 -1.39 7.99
N SER A 421 -7.01 -1.29 7.55
CA SER A 421 -5.88 -0.86 8.37
C SER A 421 -6.02 0.59 8.82
N THR A 422 -6.27 1.50 7.88
CA THR A 422 -6.47 2.93 8.16
C THR A 422 -7.76 3.20 8.93
N PHE A 423 -8.81 2.40 8.74
CA PHE A 423 -10.02 2.44 9.55
C PHE A 423 -9.71 2.16 11.04
N ASN A 424 -8.93 1.14 11.32
CA ASN A 424 -8.51 0.82 12.69
C ASN A 424 -7.66 1.93 13.30
N GLU A 425 -6.73 2.52 12.54
CA GLU A 425 -5.97 3.69 13.00
C GLU A 425 -6.86 4.88 13.35
N GLU A 426 -7.89 5.14 12.55
CA GLU A 426 -8.81 6.23 12.82
C GLU A 426 -9.59 6.02 14.12
N LEU A 427 -10.02 4.79 14.41
CA LEU A 427 -10.67 4.49 15.69
C LEU A 427 -9.71 4.67 16.86
N LEU A 428 -8.45 4.23 16.73
CA LEU A 428 -7.41 4.45 17.73
C LEU A 428 -7.16 5.95 17.96
N PHE A 429 -7.03 6.71 16.89
CA PHE A 429 -6.83 8.16 16.98
C PHE A 429 -7.97 8.83 17.75
N ARG A 430 -9.22 8.51 17.42
CA ARG A 430 -10.41 9.06 18.12
C ARG A 430 -10.42 8.68 19.59
N HIS A 431 -10.12 7.43 19.91
CA HIS A 431 -10.04 6.95 21.29
C HIS A 431 -8.97 7.72 22.08
N LEU A 432 -7.74 7.81 21.54
CA LEU A 432 -6.64 8.53 22.18
C LEU A 432 -6.93 10.04 22.35
N LEU A 433 -7.54 10.67 21.35
CA LEU A 433 -7.90 12.10 21.43
C LEU A 433 -8.95 12.35 22.52
N ASN A 434 -9.94 11.46 22.65
CA ASN A 434 -11.01 11.57 23.65
C ASN A 434 -10.51 11.30 25.08
N THR A 435 -9.51 10.42 25.25
CA THR A 435 -8.95 10.02 26.54
C THR A 435 -7.69 10.80 26.94
N ALA A 436 -7.18 11.66 26.07
CA ALA A 436 -5.97 12.45 26.31
C ALA A 436 -6.09 13.34 27.53
N GLN A 437 -5.14 13.20 28.47
CA GLN A 437 -5.17 13.85 29.78
C GLN A 437 -4.66 15.28 29.76
N THR A 438 -3.83 15.65 28.77
CA THR A 438 -3.19 16.97 28.69
C THR A 438 -3.40 17.62 27.33
N GLN A 439 -3.31 18.96 27.29
CA GLN A 439 -3.42 19.71 26.03
C GLN A 439 -2.24 19.43 25.10
N GLU A 440 -1.06 19.12 25.65
CA GLU A 440 0.14 18.78 24.88
C GLU A 440 -0.08 17.46 24.11
N ILE A 441 -0.64 16.44 24.76
CA ILE A 441 -0.99 15.17 24.09
C ILE A 441 -2.03 15.41 22.99
N LYS A 442 -3.06 16.21 23.28
CA LYS A 442 -4.08 16.55 22.26
C LYS A 442 -3.47 17.27 21.07
N ALA A 443 -2.64 18.27 21.30
CA ALA A 443 -1.96 19.00 20.24
C ALA A 443 -1.06 18.09 19.40
N TYR A 444 -0.32 17.19 20.04
CA TYR A 444 0.51 16.20 19.37
C TYR A 444 -0.31 15.28 18.47
N LEU A 445 -1.39 14.68 18.98
CA LEU A 445 -2.27 13.79 18.22
C LEU A 445 -2.94 14.51 17.04
N LEU A 446 -3.44 15.73 17.25
CA LEU A 446 -4.04 16.55 16.19
C LEU A 446 -3.02 16.88 15.09
N ALA A 447 -1.80 17.30 15.46
CA ALA A 447 -0.75 17.59 14.50
C ALA A 447 -0.29 16.34 13.73
N MET A 448 -0.16 15.20 14.40
CA MET A 448 0.18 13.93 13.82
C MET A 448 -0.89 13.54 12.77
N ARG A 449 -2.17 13.52 13.15
CA ARG A 449 -3.25 13.11 12.24
C ARG A 449 -3.43 14.07 11.06
N ALA A 450 -3.29 15.37 11.27
CA ALA A 450 -3.32 16.35 10.18
C ALA A 450 -2.18 16.11 9.17
N ASN A 451 -0.97 15.80 9.65
CA ASN A 451 0.15 15.46 8.77
C ASN A 451 -0.07 14.13 8.02
N ASP A 452 -0.67 13.12 8.66
CA ASP A 452 -0.97 11.83 8.01
C ASP A 452 -1.98 12.01 6.87
N ILE A 453 -3.07 12.77 7.10
CA ILE A 453 -4.05 13.08 6.03
C ILE A 453 -3.41 13.95 4.94
N LEU A 454 -2.59 14.93 5.30
CA LEU A 454 -1.85 15.73 4.33
C LEU A 454 -0.97 14.84 3.43
N ALA A 455 -0.19 13.95 4.03
CA ALA A 455 0.75 13.10 3.30
C ALA A 455 0.03 12.05 2.43
N THR A 456 -1.08 11.48 2.92
CA THR A 456 -1.76 10.34 2.29
C THR A 456 -2.91 10.78 1.36
N LEU A 457 -3.54 11.91 1.61
CA LEU A 457 -4.63 12.40 0.75
C LEU A 457 -4.15 13.54 -0.17
N TYR A 458 -3.74 14.68 0.38
CA TYR A 458 -3.38 15.85 -0.46
C TYR A 458 -2.12 15.61 -1.31
N ARG A 459 -1.05 15.10 -0.69
CA ARG A 459 0.22 14.88 -1.40
C ARG A 459 0.08 13.77 -2.44
N GLN A 460 -0.59 12.68 -2.13
CA GLN A 460 -0.79 11.60 -3.08
C GLN A 460 -1.71 12.01 -4.24
N THR A 461 -2.70 12.88 -3.99
CA THR A 461 -3.51 13.44 -5.06
C THR A 461 -2.70 14.37 -5.97
N MET A 462 -1.80 15.19 -5.40
CA MET A 462 -0.87 16.01 -6.21
C MET A 462 0.04 15.14 -7.10
N PHE A 463 0.52 14.03 -6.56
CA PHE A 463 1.31 13.06 -7.33
C PHE A 463 0.47 12.40 -8.43
N ALA A 464 -0.74 11.97 -8.11
CA ALA A 464 -1.67 11.41 -9.08
C ALA A 464 -1.99 12.42 -10.21
N GLU A 465 -2.19 13.68 -9.88
CA GLU A 465 -2.42 14.72 -10.89
C GLU A 465 -1.18 14.96 -11.76
N PHE A 466 0.02 14.85 -11.20
CA PHE A 466 1.26 14.92 -12.00
C PHE A 466 1.36 13.75 -12.98
N GLU A 467 1.07 12.51 -12.53
CA GLU A 467 1.04 11.34 -13.40
C GLU A 467 0.03 11.51 -14.53
N LEU A 468 -1.20 11.93 -14.22
CA LEU A 468 -2.24 12.18 -15.22
C LEU A 468 -1.76 13.17 -16.29
N LYS A 469 -1.27 14.34 -15.86
CA LYS A 469 -0.80 15.39 -16.76
C LYS A 469 0.35 14.94 -17.66
N THR A 470 1.29 14.19 -17.13
CA THR A 470 2.45 13.71 -17.90
C THR A 470 2.07 12.64 -18.92
N HIS A 471 1.15 11.74 -18.59
CA HIS A 471 0.62 10.77 -19.54
C HIS A 471 -0.22 11.45 -20.64
N GLU A 472 -1.12 12.36 -20.27
CA GLU A 472 -1.90 13.15 -21.23
C GLU A 472 -1.01 13.95 -22.21
N LEU A 473 0.09 14.53 -21.73
CA LEU A 473 1.05 15.22 -22.61
C LEU A 473 1.63 14.29 -23.68
N VAL A 474 2.07 13.09 -23.29
CA VAL A 474 2.63 12.09 -24.22
C VAL A 474 1.55 11.52 -25.15
N GLU A 475 0.37 11.22 -24.65
CA GLU A 475 -0.77 10.76 -25.45
C GLU A 475 -1.12 11.75 -26.55
N ASN A 476 -1.02 13.05 -26.26
CA ASN A 476 -1.25 14.16 -27.18
C ASN A 476 -0.01 14.57 -27.99
N GLY A 477 1.08 13.79 -27.93
CA GLY A 477 2.27 13.99 -28.77
C GLY A 477 3.27 15.01 -28.24
N THR A 478 3.18 15.44 -26.99
CA THR A 478 4.14 16.36 -26.36
C THR A 478 5.25 15.56 -25.66
N PRO A 479 6.52 15.70 -26.04
CA PRO A 479 7.62 14.99 -25.39
C PRO A 479 7.91 15.57 -24.00
N LEU A 480 8.27 14.69 -23.05
CA LEU A 480 8.60 15.04 -21.69
C LEU A 480 10.08 15.41 -21.55
N SER A 481 10.42 16.69 -21.74
CA SER A 481 11.74 17.21 -21.40
C SER A 481 11.85 17.53 -19.89
N ALA A 482 13.08 17.68 -19.38
CA ALA A 482 13.31 18.13 -18.01
C ALA A 482 12.58 19.45 -17.70
N GLU A 483 12.55 20.39 -18.64
CA GLU A 483 11.86 21.67 -18.51
C GLU A 483 10.33 21.49 -18.38
N VAL A 484 9.73 20.66 -19.25
CA VAL A 484 8.29 20.36 -19.23
C VAL A 484 7.90 19.70 -17.90
N LEU A 485 8.65 18.70 -17.45
CA LEU A 485 8.39 17.99 -16.21
C LEU A 485 8.52 18.90 -14.99
N ARG A 486 9.62 19.64 -14.89
CA ARG A 486 9.85 20.59 -13.79
C ARG A 486 8.77 21.68 -13.74
N LYS A 487 8.41 22.26 -14.89
CA LYS A 487 7.34 23.27 -14.97
C LYS A 487 5.99 22.70 -14.52
N THR A 488 5.64 21.50 -15.01
CA THR A 488 4.38 20.84 -14.63
C THR A 488 4.33 20.60 -13.12
N TYR A 489 5.42 20.09 -12.54
CA TYR A 489 5.49 19.84 -11.11
C TYR A 489 5.52 21.13 -10.27
N ARG A 490 6.21 22.18 -10.73
CA ARG A 490 6.23 23.50 -10.09
C ARG A 490 4.83 24.10 -9.98
N ASN A 491 4.06 24.04 -11.04
CA ASN A 491 2.68 24.54 -11.05
C ASN A 491 1.80 23.80 -10.02
N LEU A 492 2.01 22.50 -9.87
CA LEU A 492 1.30 21.71 -8.83
C LEU A 492 1.77 22.06 -7.42
N LEU A 493 3.06 22.25 -7.19
CA LEU A 493 3.56 22.73 -5.91
C LEU A 493 2.92 24.06 -5.52
N GLU A 494 2.89 25.04 -6.43
CA GLU A 494 2.31 26.36 -6.19
C GLU A 494 0.80 26.27 -5.91
N LEU A 495 0.08 25.42 -6.64
CA LEU A 495 -1.35 25.18 -6.44
C LEU A 495 -1.66 24.58 -5.08
N TYR A 496 -0.99 23.48 -4.73
CA TYR A 496 -1.31 22.71 -3.53
C TYR A 496 -0.80 23.36 -2.24
N PHE A 497 0.38 23.96 -2.26
CA PHE A 497 0.96 24.59 -1.06
C PHE A 497 0.46 26.00 -0.79
N GLY A 498 -0.06 26.69 -1.79
CA GLY A 498 -0.68 28.01 -1.65
C GLY A 498 0.30 29.18 -1.47
N PRO A 499 -0.23 30.37 -1.23
CA PRO A 499 0.53 31.64 -1.34
C PRO A 499 1.52 31.87 -0.20
N GLU A 500 1.39 31.20 0.94
CA GLU A 500 2.31 31.35 2.06
C GLU A 500 3.64 30.61 1.86
N MET A 501 3.69 29.68 0.88
CA MET A 501 4.84 28.84 0.61
C MET A 501 5.81 29.53 -0.36
N HIS A 502 7.09 29.57 0.04
CA HIS A 502 8.18 30.00 -0.81
C HIS A 502 9.07 28.83 -1.19
N PHE A 503 9.12 28.52 -2.48
CA PHE A 503 9.90 27.39 -2.99
C PHE A 503 11.34 27.78 -3.31
N GLU A 504 12.25 26.86 -3.05
CA GLU A 504 13.63 26.96 -3.53
C GLU A 504 13.67 26.71 -5.05
N LYS A 505 14.79 27.12 -5.68
CA LYS A 505 15.00 26.94 -7.15
C LYS A 505 14.73 25.51 -7.60
N ASN A 506 15.16 24.53 -6.80
CA ASN A 506 15.13 23.10 -7.13
C ASN A 506 14.00 22.32 -6.45
N SER A 507 13.00 22.98 -5.86
CA SER A 507 11.87 22.28 -5.22
C SER A 507 11.10 21.39 -6.20
N ASP A 508 11.04 21.76 -7.48
CA ASP A 508 10.40 21.00 -8.55
C ASP A 508 11.14 19.71 -8.96
N MET A 509 12.42 19.56 -8.54
CA MET A 509 13.14 18.30 -8.71
C MET A 509 12.51 17.14 -7.93
N GLU A 510 11.64 17.43 -6.97
CA GLU A 510 10.88 16.40 -6.28
C GLU A 510 10.08 15.51 -7.25
N GLY A 511 9.51 16.06 -8.31
CA GLY A 511 8.78 15.30 -9.34
C GLY A 511 9.64 14.30 -10.12
N LEU A 512 10.96 14.40 -10.05
CA LEU A 512 11.90 13.50 -10.71
C LEU A 512 12.59 12.50 -9.77
N ARG A 513 12.23 12.49 -8.46
CA ARG A 513 12.82 11.59 -7.48
C ARG A 513 11.86 10.57 -6.88
N ILE A 514 10.58 10.63 -7.20
CA ILE A 514 9.55 9.77 -6.61
C ILE A 514 9.55 8.40 -7.32
N PRO A 515 9.92 7.29 -6.64
CA PRO A 515 10.00 5.98 -7.28
C PRO A 515 8.63 5.46 -7.72
N HIS A 516 7.55 5.84 -7.02
CA HIS A 516 6.19 5.40 -7.34
C HIS A 516 5.73 5.79 -8.75
N PHE A 517 6.32 6.83 -9.35
CA PHE A 517 5.96 7.25 -10.72
C PHE A 517 6.39 6.26 -11.80
N TYR A 518 7.20 5.26 -11.45
CA TYR A 518 7.54 4.12 -12.33
C TYR A 518 6.53 2.97 -12.25
N THR A 519 5.52 3.10 -11.36
CA THR A 519 4.33 2.24 -11.30
C THR A 519 3.11 3.12 -11.56
N ALA A 520 2.80 3.32 -12.83
CA ALA A 520 1.83 4.33 -13.27
C ALA A 520 0.45 4.17 -12.61
N PHE A 521 -0.11 5.29 -12.19
CA PHE A 521 -1.43 5.39 -11.57
C PHE A 521 -1.61 4.50 -10.32
N TYR A 522 -0.55 4.33 -9.55
CA TYR A 522 -0.60 3.60 -8.29
C TYR A 522 -1.03 4.50 -7.12
N VAL A 523 -0.47 5.71 -7.03
CA VAL A 523 -0.52 6.53 -5.81
C VAL A 523 -1.91 7.08 -5.45
N TYR A 524 -2.83 7.20 -6.41
CA TYR A 524 -4.21 7.61 -6.12
C TYR A 524 -4.91 6.66 -5.14
N LYS A 525 -4.50 5.39 -5.10
CA LYS A 525 -5.05 4.36 -4.20
C LYS A 525 -4.82 4.69 -2.72
N TYR A 526 -3.75 5.38 -2.38
CA TYR A 526 -3.53 5.90 -1.04
C TYR A 526 -4.60 6.93 -0.66
N ALA A 527 -4.85 7.90 -1.53
CA ALA A 527 -5.83 8.95 -1.29
C ALA A 527 -7.27 8.42 -1.23
N THR A 528 -7.63 7.51 -2.13
CA THR A 528 -8.95 6.86 -2.11
C THR A 528 -9.11 5.93 -0.92
N GLY A 529 -8.06 5.18 -0.55
CA GLY A 529 -8.05 4.28 0.60
C GLY A 529 -8.29 4.99 1.92
N ILE A 530 -7.52 6.06 2.21
CA ILE A 530 -7.73 6.85 3.44
C ILE A 530 -9.11 7.53 3.43
N SER A 531 -9.58 8.02 2.27
CA SER A 531 -10.91 8.65 2.18
C SER A 531 -12.03 7.67 2.50
N ALA A 532 -11.96 6.45 1.95
CA ALA A 532 -12.91 5.38 2.24
C ALA A 532 -12.86 4.98 3.73
N ALA A 533 -11.67 4.81 4.29
CA ALA A 533 -11.47 4.44 5.69
C ALA A 533 -12.07 5.47 6.66
N LEU A 534 -11.80 6.76 6.45
CA LEU A 534 -12.33 7.84 7.28
C LEU A 534 -13.86 7.95 7.18
N ALA A 535 -14.41 7.81 5.97
CA ALA A 535 -15.86 7.81 5.75
C ALA A 535 -16.52 6.60 6.44
N LEU A 536 -15.93 5.41 6.36
CA LEU A 536 -16.41 4.21 7.05
C LEU A 536 -16.34 4.34 8.56
N ALA A 537 -15.21 4.85 9.10
CA ALA A 537 -15.05 5.07 10.53
C ALA A 537 -16.08 6.05 11.07
N GLN A 538 -16.38 7.12 10.33
CA GLN A 538 -17.44 8.05 10.69
C GLN A 538 -18.81 7.37 10.69
N LYS A 539 -19.15 6.59 9.67
CA LYS A 539 -20.41 5.86 9.58
C LYS A 539 -20.59 4.88 10.74
N VAL A 540 -19.59 4.05 11.01
CA VAL A 540 -19.66 3.04 12.09
C VAL A 540 -19.76 3.69 13.47
N THR A 541 -19.04 4.79 13.73
CA THR A 541 -19.05 5.45 15.04
C THR A 541 -20.27 6.34 15.28
N GLN A 542 -20.91 6.84 14.24
CA GLN A 542 -22.10 7.70 14.34
C GLN A 542 -23.41 6.96 14.05
N GLY A 543 -23.32 5.79 13.41
CA GLY A 543 -24.43 4.92 13.08
C GLY A 543 -24.76 3.91 14.17
N GLY A 544 -25.35 2.80 13.75
CA GLY A 544 -25.76 1.72 14.63
C GLY A 544 -25.35 0.34 14.12
N GLU A 545 -26.11 -0.68 14.51
CA GLU A 545 -25.81 -2.08 14.13
C GLU A 545 -25.82 -2.29 12.60
N LYS A 546 -26.58 -1.49 11.86
CA LYS A 546 -26.62 -1.60 10.40
C LYS A 546 -25.27 -1.19 9.78
N GLU A 547 -24.73 -0.02 10.14
CA GLU A 547 -23.48 0.50 9.59
C GLU A 547 -22.30 -0.41 9.97
N LYS A 548 -22.33 -0.98 11.17
CA LYS A 548 -21.38 -2.00 11.61
C LYS A 548 -21.51 -3.26 10.75
N ALA A 549 -22.72 -3.77 10.54
CA ALA A 549 -22.94 -4.96 9.69
C ALA A 549 -22.53 -4.71 8.23
N ASP A 550 -22.76 -3.52 7.70
CA ASP A 550 -22.32 -3.12 6.35
C ASP A 550 -20.77 -3.11 6.25
N TYR A 551 -20.07 -2.63 7.28
CA TYR A 551 -18.60 -2.70 7.35
C TYR A 551 -18.10 -4.16 7.38
N PHE A 552 -18.72 -5.03 8.17
CA PHE A 552 -18.39 -6.46 8.14
C PHE A 552 -18.68 -7.12 6.80
N ALA A 553 -19.73 -6.69 6.09
CA ALA A 553 -20.00 -7.18 4.76
C ALA A 553 -18.90 -6.78 3.75
N PHE A 554 -18.28 -5.59 3.92
CA PHE A 554 -17.09 -5.20 3.18
C PHE A 554 -15.91 -6.13 3.50
N LEU A 555 -15.55 -6.34 4.78
CA LEU A 555 -14.44 -7.22 5.18
C LEU A 555 -14.61 -8.66 4.66
N LYS A 556 -15.86 -9.13 4.61
CA LYS A 556 -16.21 -10.46 4.12
C LYS A 556 -16.23 -10.57 2.60
N SER A 557 -16.25 -9.46 1.87
CA SER A 557 -16.34 -9.47 0.40
C SER A 557 -15.12 -10.11 -0.25
N GLY A 558 -13.92 -9.87 0.28
CA GLY A 558 -12.69 -10.32 -0.36
C GLY A 558 -12.67 -9.93 -1.84
N GLY A 559 -12.25 -10.84 -2.69
CA GLY A 559 -12.27 -10.68 -4.14
C GLY A 559 -13.56 -11.10 -4.84
N SER A 560 -14.63 -11.40 -4.09
CA SER A 560 -15.93 -11.78 -4.70
C SER A 560 -16.65 -10.63 -5.40
N ARG A 561 -16.16 -9.38 -5.22
CA ARG A 561 -16.62 -8.16 -5.87
C ARG A 561 -15.44 -7.39 -6.44
N TYR A 562 -15.73 -6.40 -7.29
CA TYR A 562 -14.76 -5.37 -7.62
C TYR A 562 -14.66 -4.33 -6.49
N PRO A 563 -13.52 -3.64 -6.32
CA PRO A 563 -13.27 -2.78 -5.15
C PRO A 563 -14.32 -1.69 -4.93
N ILE A 564 -14.81 -1.05 -6.00
CA ILE A 564 -15.86 -0.03 -5.87
C ILE A 564 -17.18 -0.64 -5.41
N GLU A 565 -17.52 -1.83 -5.89
CA GLU A 565 -18.73 -2.57 -5.49
C GLU A 565 -18.61 -3.05 -4.05
N SER A 566 -17.42 -3.47 -3.62
CA SER A 566 -17.11 -3.93 -2.27
C SER A 566 -17.29 -2.79 -1.24
N LEU A 567 -16.76 -1.60 -1.53
CA LEU A 567 -16.94 -0.42 -0.67
C LEU A 567 -18.39 0.10 -0.69
N ALA A 568 -19.09 0.00 -1.81
CA ALA A 568 -20.48 0.40 -1.91
C ALA A 568 -21.40 -0.45 -1.01
N VAL A 569 -21.07 -1.73 -0.75
CA VAL A 569 -21.79 -2.57 0.23
C VAL A 569 -21.74 -1.95 1.64
N ALA A 570 -20.61 -1.35 2.02
CA ALA A 570 -20.48 -0.61 3.27
C ALA A 570 -21.06 0.84 3.20
N GLY A 571 -21.74 1.18 2.10
CA GLY A 571 -22.34 2.48 1.91
C GLY A 571 -21.35 3.60 1.59
N VAL A 572 -20.17 3.26 1.05
CA VAL A 572 -19.15 4.21 0.60
C VAL A 572 -18.94 4.04 -0.91
N ASP A 573 -19.57 4.89 -1.70
CA ASP A 573 -19.45 4.90 -3.16
C ASP A 573 -18.30 5.82 -3.59
N MET A 574 -17.14 5.22 -3.86
CA MET A 574 -15.94 5.95 -4.28
C MET A 574 -16.04 6.55 -5.69
N SER A 575 -17.07 6.19 -6.48
CA SER A 575 -17.35 6.88 -7.75
C SER A 575 -17.94 8.29 -7.56
N LYS A 576 -18.26 8.66 -6.32
CA LYS A 576 -18.84 9.94 -5.92
C LYS A 576 -17.84 10.77 -5.11
N PRO A 577 -17.97 12.11 -5.09
CA PRO A 577 -17.07 12.97 -4.33
C PRO A 577 -17.28 12.90 -2.80
N GLN A 578 -18.42 12.41 -2.31
CA GLN A 578 -18.78 12.47 -0.89
C GLN A 578 -17.79 11.80 0.06
N PRO A 579 -17.24 10.59 -0.20
CA PRO A 579 -16.26 9.99 0.71
C PRO A 579 -14.98 10.81 0.82
N ILE A 580 -14.52 11.39 -0.30
CA ILE A 580 -13.34 12.25 -0.35
C ILE A 580 -13.63 13.56 0.40
N GLN A 581 -14.80 14.17 0.19
CA GLN A 581 -15.21 15.38 0.91
C GLN A 581 -15.27 15.15 2.42
N ALA A 582 -15.82 14.02 2.87
CA ALA A 582 -15.85 13.69 4.30
C ALA A 582 -14.46 13.63 4.94
N ALA A 583 -13.48 13.05 4.24
CA ALA A 583 -12.08 13.01 4.71
C ALA A 583 -11.45 14.42 4.76
N LEU A 584 -11.74 15.26 3.78
CA LEU A 584 -11.25 16.64 3.73
C LEU A 584 -11.92 17.53 4.79
N ASP A 585 -13.19 17.30 5.12
CA ASP A 585 -13.89 17.98 6.23
C ASP A 585 -13.27 17.60 7.59
N ILE A 586 -12.87 16.32 7.76
CA ILE A 586 -12.12 15.88 8.95
C ILE A 586 -10.80 16.64 9.04
N PHE A 587 -10.03 16.74 7.96
CA PHE A 587 -8.78 17.50 7.93
C PHE A 587 -9.00 18.97 8.31
N ALA A 588 -10.00 19.64 7.71
CA ALA A 588 -10.31 21.03 8.03
C ALA A 588 -10.62 21.23 9.52
N ASN A 589 -11.39 20.31 10.11
CA ASN A 589 -11.71 20.33 11.54
C ASN A 589 -10.47 20.11 12.42
N LEU A 590 -9.56 19.20 12.03
CA LEU A 590 -8.28 19.02 12.75
C LEU A 590 -7.43 20.29 12.74
N VAL A 591 -7.37 20.99 11.61
CA VAL A 591 -6.63 22.26 11.50
C VAL A 591 -7.24 23.33 12.41
N GLU A 592 -8.57 23.44 12.49
CA GLU A 592 -9.25 24.37 13.39
C GLU A 592 -9.00 24.05 14.87
N GLN A 593 -9.04 22.78 15.23
CA GLN A 593 -8.74 22.35 16.60
C GLN A 593 -7.27 22.64 16.97
N LEU A 594 -6.34 22.36 16.04
CA LEU A 594 -4.92 22.65 16.24
C LEU A 594 -4.65 24.15 16.38
N GLU A 595 -5.32 24.99 15.60
CA GLU A 595 -5.25 26.45 15.71
C GLU A 595 -5.69 26.93 17.11
N LYS A 596 -6.85 26.45 17.58
CA LYS A 596 -7.36 26.81 18.92
C LYS A 596 -6.44 26.38 20.05
N ILE A 597 -5.91 25.16 20.00
CA ILE A 597 -5.06 24.61 21.08
C ILE A 597 -3.67 25.24 21.10
N SER A 598 -3.16 25.70 19.95
CA SER A 598 -1.86 26.37 19.85
C SER A 598 -1.86 27.80 20.39
N GLY A 599 -3.02 28.36 20.74
CA GLY A 599 -3.16 29.72 21.25
C GLY A 599 -2.83 30.81 20.22
N ILE A 600 -2.88 30.47 18.95
CA ILE A 600 -2.59 31.37 17.81
C ILE A 600 -3.94 31.76 17.17
N CYS A 601 -4.88 32.26 17.97
CA CYS A 601 -6.12 32.85 17.47
C CYS A 601 -5.96 34.36 17.31
#